data_7298c22d3662ff9a15fe069d4eab4ddc
#
_entry.id   7298c22d3662ff9a15fe069d4eab4ddc
#
_cell.length_a   1.000
_cell.length_b   1.000
_cell.length_c   1.000
_cell.angle_alpha   90.00
_cell.angle_beta   90.00
_cell.angle_gamma   90.00
#
_symmetry.space_group_name_H-M   'P 1'
#
loop_
_entity.id
_entity.type
_entity.pdbx_description
1 polymer ?
#
loop_
_entity_poly.entity_id
_entity_poly.type
_entity_poly.pdbx_seq_one_letter_code
_entity_poly.pdbx_strand_id
1 'polypeptide(L)'
;MTSSKKDTAEIYATSQLERAVSISLEKPQAMLTRNFSRISRILYFVSTQLPLPHIKIDPSVKQAMRSFLDETWKEVEDYYSEVENEYTNNYKAKLLPLDGYLSLKSSSEKQFNLVVNCPAISKFINLVVRYDILLKKIDYYWLSGHMDDVTRLQVAKLLDNKLRKLTTNISIINKALITKKFNSLGFGGKDELTRDEIAKQQAEAVAENDSEIIEDEESVA
;
A
#
# COMPACT_ATOMS: atom_id res chain seq x y z
N MET A 1 23.53 19.85 39.35
CA MET A 1 22.08 19.66 39.08
C MET A 1 21.91 19.40 37.59
N THR A 2 22.06 18.16 37.20
CA THR A 2 21.85 17.70 35.81
C THR A 2 20.72 16.68 35.84
N SER A 3 19.49 17.23 35.80
CA SER A 3 18.26 16.43 35.86
C SER A 3 17.77 16.07 34.45
N SER A 4 17.71 14.77 34.23
CA SER A 4 16.54 14.08 33.64
C SER A 4 15.95 14.61 32.32
N LYS A 5 16.65 14.39 31.22
CA LYS A 5 16.05 14.34 29.87
C LYS A 5 15.95 12.91 29.28
N LYS A 6 16.30 11.89 30.07
CA LYS A 6 16.31 10.49 29.60
C LYS A 6 15.05 9.71 29.84
N ASP A 7 14.17 10.13 30.75
CA ASP A 7 13.08 9.28 31.23
C ASP A 7 11.78 9.36 30.41
N THR A 8 11.67 10.27 29.44
CA THR A 8 10.47 10.37 28.59
C THR A 8 10.50 9.50 27.34
N ALA A 9 11.66 8.95 26.98
CA ALA A 9 11.79 8.08 25.79
C ALA A 9 11.39 6.63 26.06
N GLU A 10 11.43 6.16 27.31
CA GLU A 10 11.13 4.76 27.67
C GLU A 10 9.64 4.46 27.83
N ILE A 11 8.79 5.47 28.01
CA ILE A 11 7.33 5.29 28.23
C ILE A 11 6.60 4.86 26.93
N TYR A 12 7.22 4.96 25.75
CA TYR A 12 6.65 4.63 24.46
C TYR A 12 7.41 3.53 23.71
N ALA A 13 8.00 2.59 24.44
CA ALA A 13 8.49 1.37 23.82
C ALA A 13 7.28 0.58 23.27
N THR A 14 6.88 0.90 22.04
CA THR A 14 5.83 0.16 21.34
C THR A 14 6.33 -1.24 21.08
N SER A 15 5.54 -2.24 21.48
CA SER A 15 5.82 -3.63 21.15
C SER A 15 5.97 -3.76 19.64
N GLN A 16 7.03 -4.43 19.20
CA GLN A 16 7.33 -4.67 17.79
C GLN A 16 7.25 -6.16 17.52
N LEU A 17 6.68 -6.52 16.41
CA LEU A 17 6.64 -7.88 15.90
C LEU A 17 7.50 -7.97 14.63
N GLU A 18 8.48 -8.85 14.62
CA GLU A 18 9.16 -9.21 13.38
C GLU A 18 8.32 -10.23 12.61
N ARG A 19 8.07 -9.93 11.35
CA ARG A 19 7.28 -10.77 10.46
C ARG A 19 8.09 -11.12 9.22
N ALA A 20 8.40 -12.40 9.07
CA ALA A 20 8.97 -12.93 7.84
C ALA A 20 7.86 -13.14 6.80
N VAL A 21 8.07 -12.66 5.58
CA VAL A 21 7.21 -12.91 4.43
C VAL A 21 8.04 -13.31 3.22
N SER A 22 7.55 -14.27 2.45
CA SER A 22 8.18 -14.70 1.20
C SER A 22 7.37 -14.14 0.03
N ILE A 23 8.04 -13.46 -0.89
CA ILE A 23 7.44 -12.84 -2.07
C ILE A 23 8.13 -13.41 -3.30
N SER A 24 7.35 -13.89 -4.24
CA SER A 24 7.87 -14.63 -5.39
C SER A 24 8.10 -13.78 -6.63
N LEU A 25 7.33 -12.71 -6.82
CA LEU A 25 7.35 -11.92 -8.03
C LEU A 25 8.01 -10.55 -7.84
N GLU A 26 8.69 -10.06 -8.87
CA GLU A 26 9.50 -8.83 -8.82
C GLU A 26 8.70 -7.58 -8.44
N LYS A 27 7.50 -7.40 -8.99
CA LYS A 27 6.69 -6.19 -8.71
C LYS A 27 6.30 -6.07 -7.24
N PRO A 28 5.72 -7.11 -6.58
CA PRO A 28 5.50 -7.07 -5.13
C PRO A 28 6.77 -6.91 -4.30
N GLN A 29 7.90 -7.52 -4.74
CA GLN A 29 9.21 -7.35 -4.10
C GLN A 29 9.68 -5.88 -4.15
N ALA A 30 9.59 -5.26 -5.32
CA ALA A 30 9.94 -3.85 -5.52
C ALA A 30 9.08 -2.94 -4.63
N MET A 31 7.79 -3.24 -4.49
CA MET A 31 6.90 -2.50 -3.59
C MET A 31 7.39 -2.52 -2.13
N LEU A 32 7.79 -3.69 -1.62
CA LEU A 32 8.35 -3.78 -0.26
C LEU A 32 9.73 -3.15 -0.17
N THR A 33 10.60 -3.39 -1.13
CA THR A 33 11.97 -2.88 -1.09
C THR A 33 12.02 -1.36 -1.11
N ARG A 34 11.25 -0.73 -2.02
CA ARG A 34 11.32 0.72 -2.26
C ARG A 34 10.44 1.53 -1.31
N ASN A 35 9.27 1.02 -0.95
CA ASN A 35 8.24 1.82 -0.30
C ASN A 35 7.98 1.47 1.17
N PHE A 36 8.31 0.25 1.63
CA PHE A 36 7.88 -0.23 2.94
C PHE A 36 8.33 0.68 4.09
N SER A 37 9.59 1.09 4.13
CA SER A 37 10.12 1.93 5.21
C SER A 37 9.39 3.27 5.31
N ARG A 38 9.09 3.90 4.18
CA ARG A 38 8.34 5.16 4.12
C ARG A 38 6.88 4.95 4.54
N ILE A 39 6.21 3.98 3.94
CA ILE A 39 4.80 3.69 4.19
C ILE A 39 4.57 3.27 5.64
N SER A 40 5.40 2.39 6.21
CA SER A 40 5.26 1.93 7.59
C SER A 40 5.36 3.08 8.59
N ARG A 41 6.26 4.04 8.35
CA ARG A 41 6.39 5.23 9.21
C ARG A 41 5.13 6.09 9.18
N ILE A 42 4.56 6.32 7.98
CA ILE A 42 3.35 7.13 7.82
C ILE A 42 2.15 6.41 8.44
N LEU A 43 1.99 5.11 8.17
CA LEU A 43 0.90 4.31 8.74
C LEU A 43 0.97 4.26 10.27
N TYR A 44 2.17 4.09 10.83
CA TYR A 44 2.37 4.17 12.27
C TYR A 44 1.92 5.54 12.82
N PHE A 45 2.38 6.64 12.20
CA PHE A 45 2.01 7.97 12.64
C PHE A 45 0.49 8.18 12.58
N VAL A 46 -0.15 7.87 11.46
CA VAL A 46 -1.61 8.07 11.27
C VAL A 46 -2.43 7.20 12.21
N SER A 47 -2.00 5.96 12.46
CA SER A 47 -2.77 5.00 13.26
C SER A 47 -2.59 5.21 14.77
N THR A 48 -1.38 5.59 15.21
CA THR A 48 -1.04 5.61 16.63
C THR A 48 -0.79 7.01 17.19
N GLN A 49 -0.13 7.88 16.45
CA GLN A 49 0.27 9.21 16.93
C GLN A 49 -0.78 10.28 16.65
N LEU A 50 -1.33 10.31 15.43
CA LEU A 50 -2.32 11.31 15.02
C LEU A 50 -3.54 11.41 15.96
N PRO A 51 -4.07 10.31 16.54
CA PRO A 51 -5.15 10.36 17.52
C PRO A 51 -4.82 11.07 18.83
N LEU A 52 -3.53 11.14 19.18
CA LEU A 52 -3.12 11.59 20.51
C LEU A 52 -3.46 13.09 20.73
N PRO A 53 -3.83 13.49 21.97
CA PRO A 53 -4.27 14.86 22.28
C PRO A 53 -3.18 15.91 22.07
N HIS A 54 -1.91 15.53 22.26
CA HIS A 54 -0.78 16.46 22.12
C HIS A 54 -0.47 16.83 20.66
N ILE A 55 -1.00 16.08 19.69
CA ILE A 55 -0.90 16.43 18.27
C ILE A 55 -1.94 17.52 17.96
N LYS A 56 -1.44 18.75 17.83
CA LYS A 56 -2.26 19.98 17.60
C LYS A 56 -2.69 20.07 16.13
N ILE A 57 -3.56 19.18 15.69
CA ILE A 57 -4.24 19.20 14.39
C ILE A 57 -5.74 19.18 14.68
N ASP A 58 -6.51 19.91 13.91
CA ASP A 58 -7.96 19.98 14.06
C ASP A 58 -8.58 18.57 14.02
N PRO A 59 -9.50 18.22 14.94
CA PRO A 59 -10.14 16.91 14.96
C PRO A 59 -10.85 16.54 13.65
N SER A 60 -11.43 17.51 12.95
CA SER A 60 -12.08 17.29 11.64
C SER A 60 -11.06 16.86 10.59
N VAL A 61 -9.88 17.49 10.56
CA VAL A 61 -8.77 17.13 9.66
C VAL A 61 -8.23 15.72 10.00
N LYS A 62 -8.06 15.41 11.28
CA LYS A 62 -7.66 14.06 11.70
C LYS A 62 -8.64 12.99 11.21
N GLN A 63 -9.93 13.29 11.35
CA GLN A 63 -10.99 12.38 10.90
C GLN A 63 -11.00 12.25 9.37
N ALA A 64 -10.89 13.37 8.63
CA ALA A 64 -10.84 13.34 7.17
C ALA A 64 -9.68 12.50 6.64
N MET A 65 -8.47 12.64 7.21
CA MET A 65 -7.31 11.83 6.83
C MET A 65 -7.54 10.33 7.05
N ARG A 66 -8.19 9.97 8.15
CA ARG A 66 -8.50 8.56 8.45
C ARG A 66 -9.54 8.03 7.48
N SER A 67 -10.65 8.74 7.29
CA SER A 67 -11.70 8.33 6.36
C SER A 67 -11.14 8.14 4.95
N PHE A 68 -10.30 9.07 4.47
CA PHE A 68 -9.63 8.99 3.18
C PHE A 68 -8.74 7.72 3.07
N LEU A 69 -7.99 7.40 4.12
CA LEU A 69 -7.17 6.19 4.15
C LEU A 69 -8.03 4.93 4.16
N ASP A 70 -9.09 4.92 4.98
CA ASP A 70 -9.99 3.77 5.11
C ASP A 70 -10.77 3.50 3.82
N GLU A 71 -11.25 4.55 3.13
CA GLU A 71 -11.91 4.45 1.83
C GLU A 71 -10.97 3.88 0.76
N THR A 72 -9.76 4.42 0.67
CA THR A 72 -8.76 3.91 -0.28
C THR A 72 -8.39 2.46 0.02
N TRP A 73 -8.28 2.11 1.28
CA TRP A 73 -8.00 0.75 1.72
C TRP A 73 -9.08 -0.22 1.29
N LYS A 74 -10.33 0.16 1.57
CA LYS A 74 -11.50 -0.60 1.17
C LYS A 74 -11.57 -0.81 -0.34
N GLU A 75 -11.31 0.24 -1.13
CA GLU A 75 -11.31 0.14 -2.59
C GLU A 75 -10.32 -0.93 -3.10
N VAL A 76 -9.13 -1.02 -2.51
CA VAL A 76 -8.13 -2.04 -2.90
C VAL A 76 -8.56 -3.44 -2.47
N GLU A 77 -9.05 -3.58 -1.24
CA GLU A 77 -9.50 -4.87 -0.71
C GLU A 77 -10.70 -5.43 -1.48
N ASP A 78 -11.68 -4.58 -1.79
CA ASP A 78 -12.87 -4.95 -2.56
C ASP A 78 -12.46 -5.42 -3.97
N TYR A 79 -11.61 -4.66 -4.66
CA TYR A 79 -11.12 -5.04 -5.99
C TYR A 79 -10.32 -6.35 -5.97
N TYR A 80 -9.43 -6.55 -4.98
CA TYR A 80 -8.69 -7.79 -4.86
C TYR A 80 -9.60 -8.99 -4.58
N SER A 81 -10.68 -8.77 -3.81
CA SER A 81 -11.68 -9.79 -3.53
C SER A 81 -12.51 -10.14 -4.77
N GLU A 82 -12.86 -9.15 -5.58
CA GLU A 82 -13.55 -9.34 -6.86
C GLU A 82 -12.72 -10.21 -7.81
N VAL A 83 -11.47 -9.83 -8.04
CA VAL A 83 -10.53 -10.59 -8.89
C VAL A 83 -10.32 -12.01 -8.35
N GLU A 84 -10.14 -12.17 -7.04
CA GLU A 84 -9.96 -13.49 -6.43
C GLU A 84 -11.17 -14.41 -6.62
N ASN A 85 -12.37 -13.86 -6.45
CA ASN A 85 -13.62 -14.59 -6.66
C ASN A 85 -13.81 -14.98 -8.14
N GLU A 86 -13.51 -14.06 -9.06
CA GLU A 86 -13.54 -14.34 -10.49
C GLU A 86 -12.63 -15.52 -10.87
N TYR A 87 -11.36 -15.48 -10.45
CA TYR A 87 -10.42 -16.56 -10.73
C TYR A 87 -10.80 -17.86 -10.05
N THR A 88 -11.32 -17.82 -8.82
CA THR A 88 -11.82 -19.02 -8.13
C THR A 88 -12.96 -19.67 -8.89
N ASN A 89 -13.89 -18.88 -9.41
CA ASN A 89 -15.01 -19.36 -10.20
C ASN A 89 -14.55 -19.90 -11.58
N ASN A 90 -13.62 -19.19 -12.23
CA ASN A 90 -13.03 -19.61 -13.49
C ASN A 90 -12.26 -20.93 -13.36
N TYR A 91 -11.51 -21.14 -12.28
CA TYR A 91 -10.81 -22.39 -12.01
C TYR A 91 -11.79 -23.55 -11.84
N LYS A 92 -12.87 -23.35 -11.07
CA LYS A 92 -13.93 -24.37 -10.91
C LYS A 92 -14.58 -24.70 -12.23
N ALA A 93 -14.93 -23.69 -13.04
CA ALA A 93 -15.56 -23.89 -14.36
C ALA A 93 -14.64 -24.64 -15.35
N LYS A 94 -13.33 -24.50 -15.23
CA LYS A 94 -12.32 -25.18 -16.07
C LYS A 94 -11.73 -26.45 -15.45
N LEU A 95 -12.27 -26.87 -14.30
CA LEU A 95 -11.79 -28.03 -13.53
C LEU A 95 -10.29 -27.95 -13.17
N LEU A 96 -9.77 -26.75 -13.00
CA LEU A 96 -8.40 -26.51 -12.56
C LEU A 96 -8.31 -26.63 -11.04
N PRO A 97 -7.20 -27.18 -10.49
CA PRO A 97 -7.00 -27.19 -9.05
C PRO A 97 -6.84 -25.77 -8.51
N LEU A 98 -7.57 -25.45 -7.42
CA LEU A 98 -7.57 -24.13 -6.81
C LEU A 98 -6.22 -23.70 -6.24
N ASP A 99 -5.37 -24.66 -5.91
CA ASP A 99 -4.00 -24.52 -5.38
C ASP A 99 -2.92 -24.73 -6.45
N GLY A 100 -3.30 -24.95 -7.71
CA GLY A 100 -2.38 -25.20 -8.82
C GLY A 100 -1.30 -24.15 -8.97
N TYR A 101 -1.60 -22.87 -8.64
CA TYR A 101 -0.61 -21.79 -8.66
C TYR A 101 0.56 -22.00 -7.69
N LEU A 102 0.42 -22.83 -6.67
CA LEU A 102 1.52 -23.18 -5.75
C LEU A 102 2.61 -24.02 -6.43
N SER A 103 2.28 -24.71 -7.53
CA SER A 103 3.26 -25.46 -8.33
C SER A 103 4.17 -24.57 -9.18
N LEU A 104 3.82 -23.27 -9.34
CA LEU A 104 4.64 -22.33 -10.08
C LEU A 104 5.95 -22.07 -9.34
N LYS A 105 7.06 -22.43 -9.98
CA LYS A 105 8.39 -22.12 -9.48
C LYS A 105 8.75 -20.69 -9.90
N SER A 106 9.05 -19.85 -8.93
CA SER A 106 9.63 -18.53 -9.18
C SER A 106 11.15 -18.61 -8.99
N SER A 107 11.90 -18.09 -9.97
CA SER A 107 13.36 -18.02 -9.89
C SER A 107 13.85 -16.88 -8.97
N SER A 108 12.96 -16.01 -8.57
CA SER A 108 13.27 -14.75 -7.85
C SER A 108 12.64 -14.64 -6.47
N GLU A 109 12.27 -15.77 -5.84
CA GLU A 109 11.68 -15.72 -4.50
C GLU A 109 12.60 -15.04 -3.49
N LYS A 110 12.08 -14.06 -2.76
CA LYS A 110 12.82 -13.28 -1.77
C LYS A 110 12.09 -13.25 -0.44
N GLN A 111 12.84 -13.48 0.64
CA GLN A 111 12.34 -13.32 2.00
C GLN A 111 12.59 -11.91 2.51
N PHE A 112 11.59 -11.35 3.19
CA PHE A 112 11.63 -10.05 3.83
C PHE A 112 11.35 -10.23 5.32
N ASN A 113 12.21 -9.67 6.17
CA ASN A 113 11.96 -9.55 7.61
C ASN A 113 11.46 -8.12 7.88
N LEU A 114 10.18 -7.98 8.15
CA LEU A 114 9.49 -6.70 8.26
C LEU A 114 9.10 -6.45 9.71
N VAL A 115 9.35 -5.23 10.17
CA VAL A 115 8.96 -4.79 11.52
C VAL A 115 7.53 -4.25 11.49
N VAL A 116 6.67 -4.81 12.33
CA VAL A 116 5.28 -4.42 12.50
C VAL A 116 5.11 -3.85 13.90
N ASN A 117 4.75 -2.58 14.00
CA ASN A 117 4.51 -1.88 15.25
C ASN A 117 3.10 -1.26 15.35
N CYS A 118 2.25 -1.47 14.33
CA CYS A 118 0.83 -1.17 14.38
C CYS A 118 0.02 -2.06 13.42
N PRO A 119 -1.29 -2.24 13.65
CA PRO A 119 -2.15 -3.09 12.81
C PRO A 119 -2.20 -2.66 11.34
N ALA A 120 -2.12 -1.35 11.05
CA ALA A 120 -2.16 -0.84 9.68
C ALA A 120 -0.96 -1.32 8.83
N ILE A 121 0.24 -1.46 9.44
CA ILE A 121 1.41 -2.02 8.76
C ILE A 121 1.19 -3.50 8.44
N SER A 122 0.63 -4.29 9.38
CA SER A 122 0.30 -5.68 9.12
C SER A 122 -0.71 -5.82 7.98
N LYS A 123 -1.70 -4.93 7.93
CA LYS A 123 -2.70 -4.85 6.86
C LYS A 123 -2.03 -4.57 5.51
N PHE A 124 -1.10 -3.62 5.45
CA PHE A 124 -0.33 -3.31 4.24
C PHE A 124 0.48 -4.51 3.74
N ILE A 125 1.21 -5.18 4.64
CA ILE A 125 1.97 -6.39 4.29
C ILE A 125 1.03 -7.47 3.73
N ASN A 126 -0.13 -7.69 4.35
CA ASN A 126 -1.12 -8.66 3.87
C ASN A 126 -1.60 -8.34 2.45
N LEU A 127 -1.82 -7.05 2.13
CA LEU A 127 -2.20 -6.65 0.76
C LEU A 127 -1.10 -6.95 -0.25
N VAL A 128 0.17 -6.69 0.09
CA VAL A 128 1.29 -7.00 -0.82
C VAL A 128 1.45 -8.51 -1.02
N VAL A 129 1.31 -9.30 0.04
CA VAL A 129 1.31 -10.78 -0.06
C VAL A 129 0.15 -11.26 -0.93
N ARG A 130 -1.04 -10.70 -0.72
CA ARG A 130 -2.23 -11.05 -1.52
C ARG A 130 -2.05 -10.67 -2.98
N TYR A 131 -1.41 -9.53 -3.26
CA TYR A 131 -1.05 -9.12 -4.62
C TYR A 131 -0.12 -10.15 -5.30
N ASP A 132 0.92 -10.63 -4.61
CA ASP A 132 1.81 -11.69 -5.12
C ASP A 132 1.04 -12.98 -5.45
N ILE A 133 0.15 -13.40 -4.56
CA ILE A 133 -0.69 -14.58 -4.76
C ILE A 133 -1.65 -14.41 -5.94
N LEU A 134 -2.28 -13.24 -6.09
CA LEU A 134 -3.19 -12.98 -7.21
C LEU A 134 -2.46 -13.00 -8.54
N LEU A 135 -1.28 -12.40 -8.64
CA LEU A 135 -0.46 -12.46 -9.84
C LEU A 135 -0.08 -13.91 -10.19
N LYS A 136 0.28 -14.73 -9.22
CA LYS A 136 0.53 -16.16 -9.44
C LYS A 136 -0.70 -16.92 -9.95
N LYS A 137 -1.87 -16.62 -9.39
CA LYS A 137 -3.14 -17.22 -9.86
C LYS A 137 -3.40 -16.85 -11.32
N ILE A 138 -3.18 -15.59 -11.71
CA ILE A 138 -3.33 -15.10 -13.08
C ILE A 138 -2.34 -15.81 -14.00
N ASP A 139 -1.06 -15.90 -13.60
CA ASP A 139 -0.02 -16.57 -14.38
C ASP A 139 -0.31 -18.06 -14.55
N TYR A 140 -0.81 -18.73 -13.52
CA TYR A 140 -1.22 -20.13 -13.60
C TYR A 140 -2.37 -20.33 -14.59
N TYR A 141 -3.39 -19.46 -14.56
CA TYR A 141 -4.53 -19.53 -15.46
C TYR A 141 -4.11 -19.29 -16.92
N TRP A 142 -3.19 -18.36 -17.15
CA TRP A 142 -2.58 -18.11 -18.45
C TRP A 142 -1.73 -19.28 -18.94
N LEU A 143 -0.82 -19.82 -18.13
CA LEU A 143 0.01 -20.97 -18.47
C LEU A 143 -0.80 -22.24 -18.74
N SER A 144 -1.97 -22.35 -18.15
CA SER A 144 -2.92 -23.43 -18.42
C SER A 144 -3.72 -23.26 -19.74
N GLY A 145 -3.42 -22.22 -20.53
CA GLY A 145 -4.04 -21.96 -21.82
C GLY A 145 -5.47 -21.39 -21.76
N HIS A 146 -5.86 -20.85 -20.61
CA HIS A 146 -7.23 -20.34 -20.40
C HIS A 146 -7.35 -18.82 -20.45
N MET A 147 -6.27 -18.11 -20.74
CA MET A 147 -6.18 -16.66 -20.87
C MET A 147 -5.16 -16.28 -21.94
N ASP A 148 -5.42 -15.21 -22.69
CA ASP A 148 -4.47 -14.63 -23.61
C ASP A 148 -3.50 -13.64 -22.89
N ASP A 149 -2.40 -13.31 -23.57
CA ASP A 149 -1.36 -12.41 -23.04
C ASP A 149 -1.87 -11.01 -22.73
N VAL A 150 -2.77 -10.48 -23.58
CA VAL A 150 -3.28 -9.10 -23.43
C VAL A 150 -4.11 -8.99 -22.17
N THR A 151 -5.03 -9.93 -21.98
CA THR A 151 -5.90 -9.99 -20.78
C THR A 151 -5.06 -10.17 -19.52
N ARG A 152 -4.08 -11.07 -19.54
CA ARG A 152 -3.13 -11.27 -18.44
C ARG A 152 -2.45 -9.96 -18.02
N LEU A 153 -1.87 -9.25 -18.98
CA LEU A 153 -1.15 -8.00 -18.73
C LEU A 153 -2.10 -6.90 -18.23
N GLN A 154 -3.31 -6.81 -18.77
CA GLN A 154 -4.32 -5.84 -18.33
C GLN A 154 -4.71 -6.04 -16.87
N VAL A 155 -5.05 -7.27 -16.48
CA VAL A 155 -5.44 -7.56 -15.10
C VAL A 155 -4.28 -7.33 -14.14
N ALA A 156 -3.07 -7.78 -14.49
CA ALA A 156 -1.87 -7.54 -13.67
C ALA A 156 -1.59 -6.04 -13.50
N LYS A 157 -1.78 -5.22 -14.55
CA LYS A 157 -1.62 -3.76 -14.50
C LYS A 157 -2.70 -3.11 -13.61
N LEU A 158 -3.93 -3.56 -13.68
CA LEU A 158 -5.01 -3.03 -12.84
C LEU A 158 -4.76 -3.31 -11.35
N LEU A 159 -4.31 -4.51 -10.99
CA LEU A 159 -3.93 -4.86 -9.62
C LEU A 159 -2.80 -3.96 -9.12
N ASP A 160 -1.76 -3.77 -9.93
CA ASP A 160 -0.62 -2.89 -9.60
C ASP A 160 -1.08 -1.45 -9.39
N ASN A 161 -1.90 -0.91 -10.28
CA ASN A 161 -2.43 0.45 -10.20
C ASN A 161 -3.24 0.69 -8.91
N LYS A 162 -4.04 -0.30 -8.46
CA LYS A 162 -4.79 -0.19 -7.21
C LYS A 162 -3.86 -0.10 -6.00
N LEU A 163 -2.82 -0.92 -5.95
CA LEU A 163 -1.84 -0.86 -4.86
C LEU A 163 -1.00 0.42 -4.90
N ARG A 164 -0.60 0.88 -6.09
CA ARG A 164 0.08 2.17 -6.27
C ARG A 164 -0.80 3.35 -5.82
N LYS A 165 -2.09 3.35 -6.15
CA LYS A 165 -3.03 4.37 -5.68
C LYS A 165 -3.05 4.43 -4.15
N LEU A 166 -3.09 3.29 -3.45
CA LEU A 166 -3.01 3.26 -1.99
C LEU A 166 -1.70 3.90 -1.48
N THR A 167 -0.55 3.53 -2.06
CA THR A 167 0.75 4.08 -1.63
C THR A 167 0.87 5.58 -1.91
N THR A 168 0.31 6.05 -3.01
CA THR A 168 0.21 7.49 -3.35
C THR A 168 -0.66 8.23 -2.34
N ASN A 169 -1.84 7.70 -2.01
CA ASN A 169 -2.74 8.33 -1.05
C ASN A 169 -2.12 8.39 0.37
N ILE A 170 -1.37 7.37 0.77
CA ILE A 170 -0.58 7.42 2.00
C ILE A 170 0.48 8.54 1.93
N SER A 171 1.11 8.73 0.77
CA SER A 171 2.09 9.81 0.56
C SER A 171 1.45 11.21 0.58
N ILE A 172 0.23 11.36 0.05
CA ILE A 172 -0.55 12.61 0.13
C ILE A 172 -0.83 12.99 1.59
N ILE A 173 -1.23 12.02 2.42
CA ILE A 173 -1.39 12.25 3.86
C ILE A 173 -0.08 12.74 4.49
N ASN A 174 1.04 12.12 4.15
CA ASN A 174 2.35 12.56 4.65
C ASN A 174 2.69 13.99 4.20
N LYS A 175 2.46 14.31 2.93
CA LYS A 175 2.67 15.68 2.38
C LYS A 175 1.81 16.69 3.15
N ALA A 176 0.54 16.39 3.41
CA ALA A 176 -0.35 17.24 4.20
C ALA A 176 0.17 17.47 5.63
N LEU A 177 0.67 16.42 6.28
CA LEU A 177 1.22 16.50 7.64
C LEU A 177 2.50 17.34 7.70
N ILE A 178 3.40 17.18 6.73
CA ILE A 178 4.67 17.92 6.68
C ILE A 178 4.43 19.39 6.35
N THR A 179 3.63 19.68 5.33
CA THR A 179 3.40 21.04 4.83
C THR A 179 2.37 21.81 5.64
N LYS A 180 1.58 21.12 6.46
CA LYS A 180 0.41 21.68 7.19
C LYS A 180 -0.63 22.36 6.26
N LYS A 181 -0.63 22.00 4.98
CA LYS A 181 -1.57 22.49 3.97
C LYS A 181 -2.77 21.54 3.83
N PHE A 182 -3.57 21.45 4.88
CA PHE A 182 -4.66 20.47 4.93
C PHE A 182 -5.77 20.79 3.94
N ASN A 183 -6.16 22.07 3.80
CA ASN A 183 -7.24 22.50 2.90
C ASN A 183 -6.88 22.25 1.44
N SER A 184 -5.66 22.60 1.02
CA SER A 184 -5.20 22.43 -0.36
C SER A 184 -5.01 20.96 -0.79
N LEU A 185 -5.00 20.03 0.16
CA LEU A 185 -4.84 18.60 -0.08
C LEU A 185 -6.14 17.81 0.23
N GLY A 186 -7.28 18.51 0.35
CA GLY A 186 -8.59 17.89 0.51
C GLY A 186 -8.96 17.46 1.94
N PHE A 187 -8.19 17.89 2.96
CA PHE A 187 -8.45 17.54 4.36
C PHE A 187 -9.03 18.71 5.19
N GLY A 188 -9.35 19.83 4.58
CA GLY A 188 -9.92 21.00 5.27
C GLY A 188 -11.44 20.92 5.35
N GLY A 189 -11.98 21.04 6.54
CA GLY A 189 -13.43 21.18 6.71
C GLY A 189 -13.87 22.61 6.38
N LYS A 190 -14.55 22.80 5.28
CA LYS A 190 -15.46 23.88 4.84
C LYS A 190 -15.20 24.55 3.49
N ASP A 191 -14.01 24.44 2.90
CA ASP A 191 -13.86 24.84 1.50
C ASP A 191 -13.84 23.55 0.67
N GLU A 192 -14.98 23.21 0.09
CA GLU A 192 -15.13 22.09 -0.83
C GLU A 192 -14.23 22.30 -2.05
N LEU A 193 -13.03 21.73 -2.02
CA LEU A 193 -12.31 21.47 -3.26
C LEU A 193 -13.19 20.56 -4.11
N THR A 194 -13.46 20.99 -5.33
CA THR A 194 -14.23 20.18 -6.27
C THR A 194 -13.52 18.84 -6.53
N ARG A 195 -14.29 17.77 -6.80
CA ARG A 195 -13.72 16.44 -7.14
C ARG A 195 -12.64 16.52 -8.22
N ASP A 196 -12.75 17.49 -9.12
CA ASP A 196 -11.79 17.71 -10.22
C ASP A 196 -10.44 18.25 -9.75
N GLU A 197 -10.42 19.11 -8.73
CA GLU A 197 -9.19 19.63 -8.13
C GLU A 197 -8.46 18.53 -7.31
N ILE A 198 -9.20 17.68 -6.62
CA ILE A 198 -8.65 16.51 -5.92
C ILE A 198 -8.06 15.52 -6.94
N ALA A 199 -8.76 15.26 -8.05
CA ALA A 199 -8.28 14.38 -9.12
C ALA A 199 -7.03 14.94 -9.81
N LYS A 200 -6.95 16.26 -10.04
CA LYS A 200 -5.77 16.92 -10.61
C LYS A 200 -4.55 16.83 -9.70
N GLN A 201 -4.72 17.07 -8.41
CA GLN A 201 -3.64 16.97 -7.43
C GLN A 201 -3.18 15.52 -7.23
N GLN A 202 -4.10 14.54 -7.35
CA GLN A 202 -3.76 13.12 -7.36
C GLN A 202 -2.93 12.75 -8.60
N ALA A 203 -3.26 13.30 -9.75
CA ALA A 203 -2.50 13.08 -10.99
C ALA A 203 -1.10 13.70 -10.93
N GLU A 204 -0.96 14.89 -10.36
CA GLU A 204 0.33 15.55 -10.14
C GLU A 204 1.23 14.78 -9.16
N ALA A 205 0.64 14.26 -8.06
CA ALA A 205 1.37 13.44 -7.09
C ALA A 205 1.81 12.07 -7.66
N VAL A 206 1.07 11.52 -8.61
CA VAL A 206 1.46 10.31 -9.35
C VAL A 206 2.63 10.61 -10.27
N ALA A 207 2.59 11.73 -11.00
CA ALA A 207 3.65 12.13 -11.92
C ALA A 207 4.97 12.44 -11.19
N GLU A 208 4.92 13.09 -10.01
CA GLU A 208 6.10 13.32 -9.16
C GLU A 208 6.72 12.01 -8.67
N ASN A 209 5.90 11.02 -8.27
CA ASN A 209 6.40 9.70 -7.83
C ASN A 209 7.00 8.89 -9.00
N ASP A 210 6.46 9.01 -10.20
CA ASP A 210 7.00 8.32 -11.38
C ASP A 210 8.31 8.96 -11.86
N SER A 211 8.48 10.28 -11.71
CA SER A 211 9.75 10.97 -12.05
C SER A 211 10.88 10.66 -11.05
N GLU A 212 10.60 10.56 -9.75
CA GLU A 212 11.58 10.11 -8.75
C GLU A 212 12.07 8.67 -9.00
N ILE A 213 11.21 7.81 -9.58
CA ILE A 213 11.56 6.43 -9.93
C ILE A 213 12.50 6.37 -11.13
N ILE A 214 12.37 7.28 -12.09
CA ILE A 214 13.19 7.32 -13.31
C ILE A 214 14.60 7.85 -12.98
N GLU A 215 14.73 8.87 -12.12
CA GLU A 215 16.04 9.40 -11.71
C GLU A 215 16.87 8.37 -10.91
N ASP A 216 16.24 7.50 -10.13
CA ASP A 216 16.93 6.42 -9.42
C ASP A 216 17.39 5.28 -10.36
N GLU A 217 16.74 5.05 -11.50
CA GLU A 217 17.15 4.04 -12.46
C GLU A 217 18.36 4.49 -13.32
N GLU A 218 18.49 5.79 -13.61
CA GLU A 218 19.65 6.35 -14.33
C GLU A 218 20.90 6.47 -13.45
N SER A 219 20.78 6.51 -12.13
CA SER A 219 21.92 6.61 -11.21
C SER A 219 22.62 5.27 -10.91
N VAL A 220 22.11 4.15 -11.40
CA VAL A 220 22.62 2.78 -11.14
C VAL A 220 23.19 2.11 -12.41
N ALA A 221 23.21 2.80 -13.53
CA ALA A 221 23.86 2.35 -14.78
C ALA A 221 25.30 2.97 -14.91
#